data_df31815b5c87bfbb2222db8de5ca493a
#
_entry.id   df31815b5c87bfbb2222db8de5ca493a
#
_cell.length_a   1.000
_cell.length_b   1.000
_cell.length_c   1.000
_cell.angle_alpha   90.00
_cell.angle_beta   90.00
_cell.angle_gamma   90.00
#
_symmetry.space_group_name_H-M   'P 1'
#
loop_
_entity.id
_entity.type
_entity.pdbx_description
1 polymer ?
#
loop_
_entity_poly.entity_id
_entity_poly.type
_entity_poly.pdbx_seq_one_letter_code
_entity_poly.pdbx_strand_id
1 'polypeptide(L)'
;MTSEITKDLIGKVYVVTGANSGIGFSAVSNFASRGAKVVMVCRNIDLGSEALDKIRSKTNNNDLELFIADFSSLASVSRVAKEVLEKYPRIDVLCNNAGG
;
A
#
# COMPACT_ATOMS: atom_id res chain seq x y z
N MET A 1 -18.36 16.81 -16.68
CA MET A 1 -16.96 16.76 -16.44
C MET A 1 -16.47 15.35 -16.35
N THR A 2 -15.51 15.03 -17.09
CA THR A 2 -14.97 13.70 -17.00
C THR A 2 -14.12 13.59 -15.75
N SER A 3 -14.24 12.51 -15.09
CA SER A 3 -13.39 12.22 -13.97
C SER A 3 -12.23 11.36 -14.44
N GLU A 4 -11.56 11.84 -15.46
CA GLU A 4 -10.42 11.12 -15.95
C GLU A 4 -9.37 11.00 -14.87
N ILE A 5 -9.02 9.77 -14.58
CA ILE A 5 -7.97 9.51 -13.62
C ILE A 5 -6.66 9.51 -14.37
N THR A 6 -5.80 10.45 -14.03
CA THR A 6 -4.50 10.55 -14.64
C THR A 6 -3.59 9.46 -14.08
N LYS A 7 -2.99 8.69 -14.96
CA LYS A 7 -2.03 7.65 -14.56
C LYS A 7 -0.64 8.26 -14.42
N ASP A 8 -0.52 9.25 -13.53
CA ASP A 8 0.71 10.00 -13.38
C ASP A 8 1.71 9.35 -12.44
N LEU A 9 1.34 8.23 -11.81
CA LEU A 9 2.22 7.55 -10.87
C LEU A 9 2.79 6.24 -11.41
N ILE A 10 2.62 5.98 -12.69
CA ILE A 10 3.19 4.78 -13.30
C ILE A 10 4.71 4.77 -13.08
N GLY A 11 5.23 3.65 -12.61
CA GLY A 11 6.65 3.52 -12.32
C GLY A 11 7.06 3.97 -10.94
N LYS A 12 6.13 4.55 -10.16
CA LYS A 12 6.41 4.97 -8.80
C LYS A 12 6.04 3.88 -7.81
N VAL A 13 6.82 3.78 -6.73
CA VAL A 13 6.57 2.81 -5.67
C VAL A 13 6.13 3.56 -4.41
N TYR A 14 4.93 3.27 -3.96
CA TYR A 14 4.34 3.87 -2.77
C TYR A 14 4.16 2.80 -1.71
N VAL A 15 4.61 3.07 -0.50
CA VAL A 15 4.42 2.17 0.64
C VAL A 15 3.45 2.83 1.60
N VAL A 16 2.38 2.12 1.96
CA VAL A 16 1.35 2.65 2.86
C VAL A 16 1.17 1.69 4.02
N THR A 17 1.40 2.17 5.24
CA THR A 17 1.17 1.38 6.45
C THR A 17 -0.24 1.65 6.95
N GLY A 18 -0.84 0.66 7.63
CA GLY A 18 -2.23 0.77 8.08
C GLY A 18 -3.19 0.89 6.92
N ALA A 19 -2.94 0.16 5.85
CA ALA A 19 -3.59 0.37 4.56
C ALA A 19 -4.99 -0.23 4.47
N ASN A 20 -5.43 -1.00 5.45
CA ASN A 20 -6.67 -1.74 5.35
C ASN A 20 -7.92 -0.95 5.79
N SER A 21 -7.76 0.24 6.32
CA SER A 21 -8.94 1.00 6.78
C SER A 21 -8.67 2.49 6.80
N GLY A 22 -9.76 3.27 6.80
CA GLY A 22 -9.73 4.71 6.97
C GLY A 22 -8.89 5.43 5.94
N ILE A 23 -8.05 6.33 6.43
CA ILE A 23 -7.20 7.17 5.58
C ILE A 23 -6.23 6.31 4.77
N GLY A 24 -5.69 5.25 5.38
CA GLY A 24 -4.77 4.37 4.67
C GLY A 24 -5.41 3.71 3.47
N PHE A 25 -6.63 3.20 3.62
CA PHE A 25 -7.36 2.57 2.52
C PHE A 25 -7.63 3.60 1.40
N SER A 26 -8.06 4.80 1.77
CA SER A 26 -8.32 5.86 0.79
C SER A 26 -7.04 6.25 0.04
N ALA A 27 -5.93 6.33 0.76
CA ALA A 27 -4.66 6.68 0.15
C ALA A 27 -4.25 5.63 -0.87
N VAL A 28 -4.33 4.34 -0.51
CA VAL A 28 -3.98 3.27 -1.44
C VAL A 28 -4.87 3.30 -2.68
N SER A 29 -6.17 3.49 -2.49
CA SER A 29 -7.11 3.58 -3.61
C SER A 29 -6.71 4.70 -4.56
N ASN A 30 -6.36 5.85 -4.02
CA ASN A 30 -5.96 7.00 -4.83
C ASN A 30 -4.68 6.69 -5.61
N PHE A 31 -3.64 6.21 -4.92
CA PHE A 31 -2.36 5.94 -5.59
C PHE A 31 -2.50 4.84 -6.63
N ALA A 32 -3.25 3.79 -6.31
CA ALA A 32 -3.45 2.67 -7.22
C ALA A 32 -4.21 3.12 -8.48
N SER A 33 -5.21 3.97 -8.31
CA SER A 33 -5.98 4.45 -9.45
C SER A 33 -5.13 5.34 -10.37
N ARG A 34 -4.04 5.89 -9.85
CA ARG A 34 -3.13 6.73 -10.63
C ARG A 34 -1.95 5.94 -11.18
N GLY A 35 -1.97 4.62 -11.04
CA GLY A 35 -0.99 3.76 -11.68
C GLY A 35 0.22 3.39 -10.85
N ALA A 36 0.26 3.77 -9.58
CA ALA A 36 1.40 3.46 -8.72
C ALA A 36 1.48 1.97 -8.39
N LYS A 37 2.68 1.48 -8.18
CA LYS A 37 2.90 0.24 -7.47
C LYS A 37 2.67 0.57 -5.99
N VAL A 38 1.74 -0.10 -5.34
CA VAL A 38 1.45 0.16 -3.94
C VAL A 38 1.77 -1.06 -3.10
N VAL A 39 2.64 -0.85 -2.12
CA VAL A 39 2.98 -1.86 -1.12
C VAL A 39 2.16 -1.53 0.11
N MET A 40 1.25 -2.42 0.45
CA MET A 40 0.36 -2.26 1.59
C MET A 40 0.95 -3.02 2.78
N VAL A 41 1.06 -2.35 3.91
CA VAL A 41 1.55 -2.99 5.14
C VAL A 41 0.44 -2.94 6.18
N CYS A 42 -0.03 -4.10 6.61
CA CYS A 42 -1.14 -4.23 7.55
C CYS A 42 -0.77 -5.21 8.65
N ARG A 43 -1.49 -5.12 9.76
CA ARG A 43 -1.26 -6.04 10.87
C ARG A 43 -2.02 -7.35 10.70
N ASN A 44 -3.19 -7.30 10.09
CA ASN A 44 -4.08 -8.45 9.96
C ASN A 44 -4.14 -8.89 8.51
N ILE A 45 -3.79 -10.15 8.25
CA ILE A 45 -3.71 -10.65 6.88
C ILE A 45 -5.11 -10.73 6.22
N ASP A 46 -6.12 -11.10 6.98
CA ASP A 46 -7.47 -11.23 6.42
C ASP A 46 -8.02 -9.87 6.01
N LEU A 47 -7.89 -8.88 6.88
CA LEU A 47 -8.34 -7.53 6.57
C LEU A 47 -7.51 -6.89 5.47
N GLY A 48 -6.21 -7.15 5.48
CA GLY A 48 -5.32 -6.62 4.44
C GLY A 48 -5.63 -7.21 3.08
N SER A 49 -5.84 -8.52 3.02
CA SER A 49 -6.17 -9.20 1.77
C SER A 49 -7.51 -8.71 1.22
N GLU A 50 -8.50 -8.53 2.09
CA GLU A 50 -9.80 -8.03 1.69
C GLU A 50 -9.69 -6.62 1.12
N ALA A 51 -8.91 -5.76 1.78
CA ALA A 51 -8.70 -4.41 1.31
C ALA A 51 -7.98 -4.40 -0.05
N LEU A 52 -6.98 -5.25 -0.21
CA LEU A 52 -6.25 -5.35 -1.48
C LEU A 52 -7.18 -5.76 -2.61
N ASP A 53 -8.02 -6.77 -2.37
CA ASP A 53 -8.96 -7.22 -3.39
C ASP A 53 -9.95 -6.13 -3.78
N LYS A 54 -10.45 -5.37 -2.81
CA LYS A 54 -11.37 -4.26 -3.09
C LYS A 54 -10.69 -3.20 -3.93
N ILE A 55 -9.47 -2.86 -3.61
CA ILE A 55 -8.74 -1.84 -4.34
C ILE A 55 -8.43 -2.31 -5.76
N ARG A 56 -8.01 -3.56 -5.90
CA ARG A 56 -7.71 -4.12 -7.21
C ARG A 56 -8.94 -4.09 -8.11
N SER A 57 -10.08 -4.50 -7.58
CA SER A 57 -11.34 -4.49 -8.34
C SER A 57 -11.76 -3.08 -8.71
N LYS A 58 -11.59 -2.14 -7.79
CA LYS A 58 -12.04 -0.77 -7.97
C LYS A 58 -11.17 0.00 -8.96
N THR A 59 -9.86 -0.26 -8.94
CA THR A 59 -8.89 0.51 -9.72
C THR A 59 -8.38 -0.20 -10.95
N ASN A 60 -8.63 -1.51 -11.06
CA ASN A 60 -8.07 -2.37 -12.10
C ASN A 60 -6.54 -2.39 -12.09
N ASN A 61 -5.93 -1.99 -10.98
CA ASN A 61 -4.48 -2.01 -10.83
C ASN A 61 -4.09 -3.29 -10.11
N ASN A 62 -3.36 -4.16 -10.78
CA ASN A 62 -2.88 -5.41 -10.21
C ASN A 62 -1.50 -5.28 -9.57
N ASP A 63 -0.92 -4.10 -9.63
CA ASP A 63 0.44 -3.87 -9.12
C ASP A 63 0.39 -3.50 -7.65
N LEU A 64 -0.18 -4.39 -6.85
CA LEU A 64 -0.39 -4.22 -5.42
C LEU A 64 0.24 -5.39 -4.70
N GLU A 65 0.84 -5.13 -3.55
CA GLU A 65 1.43 -6.19 -2.74
C GLU A 65 1.15 -5.93 -1.27
N LEU A 66 0.92 -7.02 -0.52
CA LEU A 66 0.61 -6.95 0.90
C LEU A 66 1.73 -7.55 1.72
N PHE A 67 2.17 -6.81 2.73
CA PHE A 67 3.08 -7.31 3.75
C PHE A 67 2.38 -7.23 5.11
N ILE A 68 2.69 -8.15 6.00
CA ILE A 68 2.10 -8.18 7.33
C ILE A 68 3.17 -7.83 8.35
N ALA A 69 2.87 -6.84 9.19
CA ALA A 69 3.78 -6.43 10.25
C ALA A 69 2.99 -6.13 11.51
N ASP A 70 3.55 -6.53 12.65
CA ASP A 70 3.03 -6.15 13.95
C ASP A 70 3.75 -4.87 14.37
N PHE A 71 3.03 -3.75 14.32
CA PHE A 71 3.63 -2.44 14.58
C PHE A 71 3.99 -2.23 16.05
N SER A 72 3.57 -3.11 16.93
CA SER A 72 4.00 -3.06 18.33
C SER A 72 5.33 -3.78 18.54
N SER A 73 5.85 -4.44 17.52
CA SER A 73 7.10 -5.18 17.58
C SER A 73 8.13 -4.57 16.65
N LEU A 74 9.22 -4.05 17.21
CA LEU A 74 10.30 -3.50 16.40
C LEU A 74 10.92 -4.56 15.49
N ALA A 75 11.02 -5.79 15.98
CA ALA A 75 11.56 -6.89 15.18
C ALA A 75 10.70 -7.16 13.95
N SER A 76 9.37 -7.14 14.12
CA SER A 76 8.45 -7.38 13.02
C SER A 76 8.55 -6.25 11.99
N VAL A 77 8.56 -4.99 12.45
CA VAL A 77 8.66 -3.84 11.57
C VAL A 77 10.00 -3.85 10.81
N SER A 78 11.09 -4.14 11.51
CA SER A 78 12.40 -4.18 10.89
C SER A 78 12.48 -5.27 9.82
N ARG A 79 11.91 -6.44 10.10
CA ARG A 79 11.91 -7.54 9.15
C ARG A 79 11.16 -7.16 7.89
N VAL A 80 9.97 -6.58 8.03
CA VAL A 80 9.17 -6.19 6.87
C VAL A 80 9.85 -5.07 6.10
N ALA A 81 10.40 -4.08 6.81
CA ALA A 81 11.11 -2.99 6.14
C ALA A 81 12.26 -3.53 5.29
N LYS A 82 13.00 -4.49 5.82
CA LYS A 82 14.10 -5.10 5.10
C LYS A 82 13.59 -5.83 3.85
N GLU A 83 12.53 -6.62 4.01
CA GLU A 83 11.94 -7.36 2.89
C GLU A 83 11.46 -6.42 1.79
N VAL A 84 10.81 -5.34 2.18
CA VAL A 84 10.31 -4.36 1.22
C VAL A 84 11.47 -3.71 0.46
N LEU A 85 12.51 -3.29 1.18
CA LEU A 85 13.65 -2.62 0.56
C LEU A 85 14.45 -3.56 -0.34
N GLU A 86 14.50 -4.84 -0.01
CA GLU A 86 15.17 -5.82 -0.86
C GLU A 86 14.43 -6.00 -2.18
N LYS A 87 13.10 -5.97 -2.12
CA LYS A 87 12.28 -6.14 -3.31
C LYS A 87 12.12 -4.84 -4.09
N TYR A 88 12.05 -3.73 -3.38
CA TYR A 88 11.86 -2.41 -3.97
C TYR A 88 12.94 -1.47 -3.44
N PRO A 89 14.14 -1.52 -4.04
CA PRO A 89 15.24 -0.68 -3.56
C PRO A 89 14.95 0.80 -3.63
N ARG A 90 14.00 1.18 -4.49
CA ARG A 90 13.60 2.57 -4.63
C ARG A 90 12.15 2.70 -4.18
N ILE A 91 11.93 3.47 -3.11
CA ILE A 91 10.59 3.82 -2.64
C ILE A 91 10.44 5.31 -2.87
N ASP A 92 9.42 5.70 -3.60
CA ASP A 92 9.19 7.11 -3.91
C ASP A 92 8.46 7.83 -2.79
N VAL A 93 7.50 7.15 -2.14
CA VAL A 93 6.72 7.76 -1.07
C VAL A 93 6.41 6.71 -0.01
N LEU A 94 6.54 7.12 1.24
CA LEU A 94 6.15 6.31 2.39
C LEU A 94 5.05 7.05 3.14
N CYS A 95 3.85 6.46 3.16
CA CYS A 95 2.73 6.99 3.93
C CYS A 95 2.60 6.19 5.22
N ASN A 96 3.08 6.75 6.30
CA ASN A 96 3.04 6.08 7.59
C ASN A 96 1.75 6.42 8.31
N ASN A 97 0.77 5.54 8.22
CA ASN A 97 -0.56 5.73 8.77
C ASN A 97 -0.84 4.77 9.94
N ALA A 98 0.09 3.88 10.22
CA ALA A 98 -0.08 2.92 11.31
C ALA A 98 0.21 3.58 12.64
N GLY A 99 -0.47 3.11 13.69
CA GLY A 99 -0.22 3.59 15.03
C GLY A 99 -0.88 4.92 15.34
N GLY A 100 -1.64 5.40 14.40
CA GLY A 100 -2.37 6.65 14.61
C GLY A 100 -3.50 6.52 15.61
#